data_b03ea7c98973d5d4360bbf7eae6bd329
#
_entry.id   b03ea7c98973d5d4360bbf7eae6bd329
#
_cell.length_a   1.000
_cell.length_b   1.000
_cell.length_c   1.000
_cell.angle_alpha   90.00
_cell.angle_beta   90.00
_cell.angle_gamma   90.00
#
_symmetry.space_group_name_H-M   'P 1'
#
loop_
_entity.id
_entity.type
_entity.pdbx_description
1 polymer ?
#
loop_
_entity_poly.entity_id
_entity_poly.type
_entity_poly.pdbx_seq_one_letter_code
_entity_poly.pdbx_strand_id
1 'polypeptide(L)'
;STELTGERVLADGQKLQHSATADIDVHRPNMLRAKMVSPRAVREIFYDGKMATISIPAQKAYSTVEFTGNLGELINKLEERYGVEMPMADMFLWGTPAAPLDKIESAMNAGQDFIDNDLCDHYAFRQGNVDWQIWITTGAKPLPRKLVITNRSDEARPQSVQYFDWNLKPTFKDSIFKFTPPKGATAVELRSLDKK
;
A
#
# COMPACT_ATOMS: atom_id res chain seq x y z
N SER A 1 6.55 -0.91 -9.35
CA SER A 1 6.99 0.10 -8.37
C SER A 1 5.90 1.16 -8.19
N THR A 2 6.03 1.94 -7.13
CA THR A 2 5.15 3.07 -6.87
C THR A 2 5.92 4.21 -6.23
N GLU A 3 5.55 5.44 -6.61
CA GLU A 3 5.96 6.67 -5.95
C GLU A 3 4.79 7.18 -5.12
N LEU A 4 5.06 7.49 -3.85
CA LEU A 4 4.08 8.01 -2.90
C LEU A 4 4.46 9.40 -2.48
N THR A 5 3.47 10.28 -2.44
CA THR A 5 3.58 11.59 -1.81
C THR A 5 2.41 11.74 -0.86
N GLY A 6 2.68 12.10 0.39
CA GLY A 6 1.65 12.29 1.41
C GLY A 6 1.82 13.63 2.12
N GLU A 7 0.72 14.22 2.53
CA GLU A 7 0.67 15.45 3.31
C GLU A 7 0.47 15.16 4.79
N ARG A 8 1.22 15.83 5.63
CA ARG A 8 1.03 15.89 7.08
C ARG A 8 0.63 17.30 7.47
N VAL A 9 -0.43 17.42 8.24
CA VAL A 9 -0.88 18.70 8.79
C VAL A 9 -0.21 18.94 10.14
N LEU A 10 0.38 20.11 10.32
CA LEU A 10 0.94 20.59 11.58
C LEU A 10 -0.16 21.22 12.45
N ALA A 11 0.14 21.45 13.73
CA ALA A 11 -0.82 22.00 14.69
C ALA A 11 -1.34 23.42 14.32
N ASP A 12 -0.56 24.16 13.52
CA ASP A 12 -0.93 25.47 13.00
C ASP A 12 -1.67 25.42 11.64
N GLY A 13 -1.96 24.21 11.13
CA GLY A 13 -2.62 23.97 9.86
C GLY A 13 -1.68 23.96 8.64
N GLN A 14 -0.38 24.24 8.81
CA GLN A 14 0.57 24.13 7.71
C GLN A 14 0.69 22.67 7.24
N LYS A 15 0.71 22.45 5.91
CA LYS A 15 0.90 21.12 5.32
C LYS A 15 2.36 20.90 4.93
N LEU A 16 2.92 19.78 5.38
CA LEU A 16 4.22 19.29 4.95
C LEU A 16 4.04 18.09 4.03
N GLN A 17 4.72 18.12 2.89
CA GLN A 17 4.70 17.01 1.95
C GLN A 17 5.91 16.09 2.18
N HIS A 18 5.66 14.79 2.15
CA HIS A 18 6.66 13.74 2.29
C HIS A 18 6.55 12.76 1.14
N SER A 19 7.69 12.31 0.64
CA SER A 19 7.75 11.36 -0.45
C SER A 19 8.41 10.05 -0.01
N ALA A 20 7.99 8.97 -0.63
CA ALA A 20 8.55 7.63 -0.50
C ALA A 20 8.41 6.89 -1.83
N THR A 21 9.23 5.88 -2.03
CA THR A 21 9.07 4.91 -3.12
C THR A 21 8.82 3.52 -2.55
N ALA A 22 8.12 2.68 -3.29
CA ALA A 22 8.00 1.28 -2.92
C ALA A 22 8.12 0.37 -4.14
N ASP A 23 8.87 -0.71 -3.97
CA ASP A 23 8.90 -1.84 -4.90
C ASP A 23 8.10 -2.98 -4.30
N ILE A 24 7.16 -3.51 -5.07
CA ILE A 24 6.24 -4.52 -4.59
C ILE A 24 6.19 -5.66 -5.60
N ASP A 25 6.63 -6.84 -5.16
CA ASP A 25 6.54 -8.09 -5.91
C ASP A 25 5.39 -8.92 -5.33
N VAL A 26 4.52 -9.41 -6.19
CA VAL A 26 3.32 -10.15 -5.79
C VAL A 26 3.20 -11.43 -6.60
N HIS A 27 3.01 -12.54 -5.90
CA HIS A 27 2.55 -13.79 -6.49
C HIS A 27 1.27 -14.21 -5.78
N ARG A 28 0.13 -13.92 -6.42
CA ARG A 28 -1.19 -14.28 -5.86
C ARG A 28 -1.34 -15.79 -5.73
N PRO A 29 -2.06 -16.31 -4.73
CA PRO A 29 -2.90 -15.54 -3.81
C PRO A 29 -2.19 -15.06 -2.53
N ASN A 30 -0.97 -15.52 -2.22
CA ASN A 30 -0.44 -15.47 -0.87
C ASN A 30 1.08 -15.26 -0.76
N MET A 31 1.72 -14.64 -1.75
CA MET A 31 3.13 -14.27 -1.65
C MET A 31 3.32 -12.79 -1.95
N LEU A 32 4.07 -12.12 -1.10
CA LEU A 32 4.34 -10.69 -1.18
C LEU A 32 5.77 -10.38 -0.73
N ARG A 33 6.42 -9.51 -1.46
CA ARG A 33 7.57 -8.75 -1.00
C ARG A 33 7.32 -7.28 -1.28
N ALA A 34 7.44 -6.45 -0.26
CA ALA A 34 7.35 -5.01 -0.40
C ALA A 34 8.55 -4.35 0.25
N LYS A 35 9.17 -3.38 -0.44
CA LYS A 35 10.24 -2.55 0.09
C LYS A 35 9.86 -1.09 -0.08
N MET A 36 9.64 -0.41 1.04
CA MET A 36 9.37 1.03 1.08
C MET A 36 10.63 1.76 1.49
N VAL A 37 10.98 2.79 0.74
CA VAL A 37 12.15 3.65 0.96
C VAL A 37 11.70 5.10 1.09
N SER A 38 12.08 5.73 2.18
CA SER A 38 11.98 7.17 2.38
C SER A 38 13.26 7.70 3.02
N PRO A 39 13.53 9.01 3.01
CA PRO A 39 14.68 9.60 3.72
C PRO A 39 14.72 9.30 5.22
N ARG A 40 13.56 8.94 5.81
CA ARG A 40 13.41 8.70 7.25
C ARG A 40 13.54 7.24 7.64
N ALA A 41 13.15 6.33 6.75
CA ALA A 41 13.14 4.91 7.06
C ALA A 41 13.11 4.05 5.80
N VAL A 42 13.74 2.88 5.89
CA VAL A 42 13.53 1.75 4.98
C VAL A 42 12.76 0.69 5.74
N ARG A 43 11.68 0.20 5.16
CA ARG A 43 10.87 -0.90 5.70
C ARG A 43 10.69 -1.96 4.63
N GLU A 44 10.83 -3.21 5.01
CA GLU A 44 10.60 -4.35 4.13
C GLU A 44 9.56 -5.28 4.75
N ILE A 45 8.68 -5.83 3.90
CA ILE A 45 7.67 -6.81 4.29
C ILE A 45 7.85 -8.01 3.39
N PHE A 46 7.86 -9.20 3.98
CA PHE A 46 7.95 -10.48 3.29
C PHE A 46 6.81 -11.37 3.73
N TYR A 47 6.19 -12.05 2.79
CA TYR A 47 5.17 -13.05 3.07
C TYR A 47 5.29 -14.20 2.07
N ASP A 48 5.49 -15.40 2.57
CA ASP A 48 5.69 -16.62 1.78
C ASP A 48 4.49 -17.58 1.82
N GLY A 49 3.34 -17.12 2.31
CA GLY A 49 2.12 -17.91 2.47
C GLY A 49 1.99 -18.58 3.85
N LYS A 50 3.02 -18.50 4.70
CA LYS A 50 3.05 -19.08 6.06
C LYS A 50 3.59 -18.11 7.11
N MET A 51 4.61 -17.35 6.75
CA MET A 51 5.31 -16.44 7.63
C MET A 51 5.27 -15.04 7.04
N ALA A 52 4.79 -14.08 7.83
CA ALA A 52 4.85 -12.66 7.49
C ALA A 52 5.93 -12.00 8.35
N THR A 53 6.91 -11.38 7.70
CA THR A 53 8.05 -10.71 8.37
C THR A 53 8.10 -9.25 7.98
N ILE A 54 8.23 -8.39 8.98
CA ILE A 54 8.49 -6.96 8.83
C ILE A 54 9.92 -6.71 9.28
N SER A 55 10.73 -6.09 8.42
CA SER A 55 12.13 -5.75 8.70
C SER A 55 12.34 -4.25 8.64
N ILE A 56 13.15 -3.75 9.55
CA ILE A 56 13.63 -2.36 9.61
C ILE A 56 15.16 -2.41 9.56
N PRO A 57 15.76 -2.44 8.36
CA PRO A 57 17.20 -2.68 8.19
C PRO A 57 18.10 -1.72 8.96
N ALA A 58 17.73 -0.43 9.03
CA ALA A 58 18.52 0.58 9.74
C ALA A 58 18.62 0.30 11.25
N GLN A 59 17.61 -0.36 11.82
CA GLN A 59 17.59 -0.76 13.24
C GLN A 59 18.16 -2.17 13.45
N LYS A 60 18.48 -2.88 12.36
CA LYS A 60 18.85 -4.31 12.39
C LYS A 60 17.81 -5.16 13.14
N ALA A 61 16.52 -4.79 13.02
CA ALA A 61 15.42 -5.42 13.71
C ALA A 61 14.41 -6.01 12.72
N TYR A 62 13.80 -7.13 13.11
CA TYR A 62 12.71 -7.72 12.36
C TYR A 62 11.71 -8.39 13.31
N SER A 63 10.47 -8.48 12.87
CA SER A 63 9.41 -9.21 13.54
C SER A 63 8.77 -10.20 12.58
N THR A 64 8.52 -11.41 13.03
CA THR A 64 7.89 -12.45 12.23
C THR A 64 6.66 -12.98 12.95
N VAL A 65 5.56 -13.12 12.21
CA VAL A 65 4.32 -13.72 12.71
C VAL A 65 3.89 -14.85 11.78
N GLU A 66 3.38 -15.94 12.36
CA GLU A 66 2.73 -16.99 11.60
C GLU A 66 1.38 -16.48 11.09
N PHE A 67 1.16 -16.68 9.82
CA PHE A 67 -0.09 -16.34 9.17
C PHE A 67 -0.29 -17.22 7.94
N THR A 68 -1.46 -17.80 7.81
CA THR A 68 -1.87 -18.55 6.63
C THR A 68 -3.16 -17.94 6.10
N GLY A 69 -3.14 -17.44 4.87
CA GLY A 69 -4.27 -16.75 4.25
C GLY A 69 -3.88 -16.08 2.95
N ASN A 70 -4.82 -15.40 2.33
CA ASN A 70 -4.56 -14.59 1.14
C ASN A 70 -3.99 -13.20 1.51
N LEU A 71 -3.59 -12.43 0.48
CA LEU A 71 -2.96 -11.11 0.68
C LEU A 71 -3.90 -10.10 1.33
N GLY A 72 -5.19 -10.10 0.99
CA GLY A 72 -6.16 -9.19 1.61
C GLY A 72 -6.32 -9.46 3.11
N GLU A 73 -6.43 -10.73 3.50
CA GLU A 73 -6.50 -11.14 4.91
C GLU A 73 -5.22 -10.79 5.69
N LEU A 74 -4.05 -10.94 5.05
CA LEU A 74 -2.78 -10.52 5.64
C LEU A 74 -2.75 -9.02 5.93
N ILE A 75 -3.15 -8.20 4.94
CA ILE A 75 -3.13 -6.75 5.04
C ILE A 75 -4.05 -6.29 6.16
N ASN A 76 -5.29 -6.78 6.19
CA ASN A 76 -6.23 -6.48 7.25
C ASN A 76 -5.66 -6.83 8.64
N LYS A 77 -5.03 -8.01 8.78
CA LYS A 77 -4.40 -8.42 10.04
C LYS A 77 -3.25 -7.50 10.45
N LEU A 78 -2.40 -7.11 9.50
CA LEU A 78 -1.26 -6.22 9.77
C LEU A 78 -1.73 -4.83 10.20
N GLU A 79 -2.74 -4.29 9.55
CA GLU A 79 -3.30 -2.98 9.85
C GLU A 79 -4.10 -2.98 11.16
N GLU A 80 -5.13 -3.84 11.27
CA GLU A 80 -6.05 -3.84 12.41
C GLU A 80 -5.36 -4.26 13.72
N ARG A 81 -4.51 -5.30 13.65
CA ARG A 81 -3.90 -5.84 14.85
C ARG A 81 -2.60 -5.18 15.24
N TYR A 82 -1.83 -4.71 14.28
CA TYR A 82 -0.47 -4.22 14.52
C TYR A 82 -0.25 -2.77 14.09
N GLY A 83 -1.23 -2.14 13.45
CA GLY A 83 -1.12 -0.76 12.95
C GLY A 83 -0.06 -0.61 11.86
N VAL A 84 0.20 -1.67 11.11
CA VAL A 84 1.18 -1.65 10.01
C VAL A 84 0.46 -1.31 8.72
N GLU A 85 0.60 -0.06 8.30
CA GLU A 85 0.10 0.40 7.02
C GLU A 85 0.99 -0.11 5.87
N MET A 86 0.35 -0.58 4.81
CA MET A 86 1.03 -0.98 3.57
C MET A 86 0.70 -0.03 2.44
N PRO A 87 1.70 0.31 1.60
CA PRO A 87 1.42 0.98 0.34
C PRO A 87 0.47 0.12 -0.51
N MET A 88 -0.50 0.76 -1.17
CA MET A 88 -1.42 0.08 -2.08
C MET A 88 -2.32 -0.98 -1.40
N ALA A 89 -2.53 -0.91 -0.09
CA ALA A 89 -3.32 -1.90 0.65
C ALA A 89 -4.67 -2.19 -0.01
N ASP A 90 -5.41 -1.17 -0.39
CA ASP A 90 -6.72 -1.29 -1.03
C ASP A 90 -6.70 -2.09 -2.34
N MET A 91 -5.61 -2.00 -3.11
CA MET A 91 -5.49 -2.71 -4.39
C MET A 91 -5.41 -4.23 -4.24
N PHE A 92 -5.02 -4.73 -3.07
CA PHE A 92 -5.03 -6.16 -2.77
C PHE A 92 -6.43 -6.66 -2.44
N LEU A 93 -7.34 -5.79 -2.01
CA LEU A 93 -8.73 -6.08 -1.74
C LEU A 93 -9.59 -6.01 -3.01
N TRP A 94 -9.24 -5.16 -3.97
CA TRP A 94 -10.00 -4.99 -5.20
C TRP A 94 -10.05 -6.27 -6.03
N GLY A 95 -11.24 -6.57 -6.56
CA GLY A 95 -11.52 -7.82 -7.25
C GLY A 95 -11.72 -9.03 -6.32
N THR A 96 -11.81 -8.80 -5.01
CA THR A 96 -12.15 -9.81 -4.02
C THR A 96 -13.47 -9.45 -3.32
N PRO A 97 -14.14 -10.42 -2.67
CA PRO A 97 -15.33 -10.14 -1.86
C PRO A 97 -15.10 -9.19 -0.67
N ALA A 98 -13.84 -8.98 -0.28
CA ALA A 98 -13.47 -8.10 0.83
C ALA A 98 -13.34 -6.62 0.41
N ALA A 99 -13.46 -6.30 -0.89
CA ALA A 99 -13.46 -4.92 -1.35
C ALA A 99 -14.70 -4.17 -0.82
N PRO A 100 -14.53 -3.04 -0.11
CA PRO A 100 -15.64 -2.34 0.57
C PRO A 100 -16.46 -1.47 -0.42
N LEU A 101 -16.90 -2.06 -1.53
CA LEU A 101 -17.64 -1.36 -2.59
C LEU A 101 -19.03 -0.90 -2.16
N ASP A 102 -19.65 -1.56 -1.20
CA ASP A 102 -20.92 -1.23 -0.59
C ASP A 102 -20.89 0.08 0.21
N LYS A 103 -19.70 0.55 0.58
CA LYS A 103 -19.51 1.81 1.31
C LYS A 103 -19.31 3.03 0.42
N ILE A 104 -19.35 2.87 -0.91
CA ILE A 104 -19.23 3.99 -1.85
C ILE A 104 -20.52 4.79 -1.86
N GLU A 105 -20.45 6.05 -1.45
CA GLU A 105 -21.58 6.98 -1.37
C GLU A 105 -21.87 7.65 -2.72
N SER A 106 -20.83 7.97 -3.47
CA SER A 106 -20.95 8.53 -4.80
C SER A 106 -19.77 8.12 -5.68
N ALA A 107 -20.07 7.98 -6.97
CA ALA A 107 -19.08 7.68 -8.00
C ALA A 107 -19.39 8.53 -9.24
N MET A 108 -18.33 9.02 -9.90
CA MET A 108 -18.47 9.74 -11.16
C MET A 108 -17.31 9.41 -12.10
N ASN A 109 -17.64 9.41 -13.38
CA ASN A 109 -16.61 9.47 -14.44
C ASN A 109 -16.26 10.95 -14.65
N ALA A 110 -15.01 11.31 -14.40
CA ALA A 110 -14.49 12.67 -14.53
C ALA A 110 -13.90 12.94 -15.94
N GLY A 111 -14.02 11.97 -16.86
CA GLY A 111 -13.50 12.07 -18.22
C GLY A 111 -12.18 11.33 -18.41
N GLN A 112 -11.34 11.84 -19.27
CA GLN A 112 -10.03 11.26 -19.56
C GLN A 112 -8.92 12.25 -19.27
N ASP A 113 -7.75 11.73 -18.92
CA ASP A 113 -6.55 12.51 -18.65
C ASP A 113 -5.31 11.73 -19.07
N PHE A 114 -4.18 12.40 -19.23
CA PHE A 114 -2.89 11.77 -19.43
C PHE A 114 -2.12 11.65 -18.12
N ILE A 115 -1.67 10.43 -17.82
CA ILE A 115 -0.69 10.20 -16.77
C ILE A 115 0.59 9.76 -17.45
N ASP A 116 1.60 10.62 -17.41
CA ASP A 116 2.77 10.55 -18.31
C ASP A 116 2.30 10.49 -19.78
N ASN A 117 2.57 9.39 -20.48
CA ASN A 117 2.16 9.20 -21.86
C ASN A 117 0.94 8.27 -22.03
N ASP A 118 0.38 7.78 -20.93
CA ASP A 118 -0.75 6.86 -20.94
C ASP A 118 -2.08 7.62 -20.86
N LEU A 119 -2.95 7.42 -21.83
CA LEU A 119 -4.34 7.89 -21.76
C LEU A 119 -5.10 7.05 -20.75
N CYS A 120 -5.70 7.69 -19.76
CA CYS A 120 -6.40 7.07 -18.65
C CYS A 120 -7.84 7.57 -18.56
N ASP A 121 -8.76 6.68 -18.21
CA ASP A 121 -10.07 7.06 -17.70
C ASP A 121 -9.91 7.50 -16.24
N HIS A 122 -10.51 8.63 -15.90
CA HIS A 122 -10.47 9.24 -14.58
C HIS A 122 -11.79 9.06 -13.86
N TYR A 123 -11.75 8.43 -12.69
CA TYR A 123 -12.91 8.23 -11.84
C TYR A 123 -12.71 8.87 -10.47
N ALA A 124 -13.79 9.42 -9.90
CA ALA A 124 -13.80 10.00 -8.58
C ALA A 124 -14.90 9.38 -7.72
N PHE A 125 -14.58 9.16 -6.44
CA PHE A 125 -15.44 8.47 -5.49
C PHE A 125 -15.45 9.19 -4.14
N ARG A 126 -16.58 9.05 -3.44
CA ARG A 126 -16.73 9.41 -2.03
C ARG A 126 -17.05 8.18 -1.22
N GLN A 127 -16.37 8.00 -0.09
CA GLN A 127 -16.56 6.83 0.76
C GLN A 127 -16.20 7.20 2.21
N GLY A 128 -17.19 7.31 3.08
CA GLY A 128 -17.00 7.69 4.47
C GLY A 128 -16.21 9.01 4.60
N ASN A 129 -15.09 8.95 5.29
CA ASN A 129 -14.24 10.12 5.55
C ASN A 129 -13.19 10.39 4.48
N VAL A 130 -13.26 9.74 3.33
CA VAL A 130 -12.32 9.94 2.24
C VAL A 130 -13.02 10.27 0.92
N ASP A 131 -12.43 11.15 0.14
CA ASP A 131 -12.64 11.26 -1.30
C ASP A 131 -11.42 10.63 -1.98
N TRP A 132 -11.64 9.81 -2.99
CA TRP A 132 -10.54 9.21 -3.72
C TRP A 132 -10.76 9.24 -5.22
N GLN A 133 -9.69 9.31 -5.96
CA GLN A 133 -9.68 9.40 -7.42
C GLN A 133 -8.69 8.39 -7.97
N ILE A 134 -9.03 7.77 -9.08
CA ILE A 134 -8.19 6.80 -9.75
C ILE A 134 -8.14 7.05 -11.25
N TRP A 135 -6.96 6.90 -11.81
CA TRP A 135 -6.71 6.95 -13.26
C TRP A 135 -6.30 5.56 -13.72
N ILE A 136 -7.06 5.02 -14.66
CA ILE A 136 -6.90 3.65 -15.15
C ILE A 136 -6.63 3.73 -16.67
N THR A 137 -5.55 3.10 -17.14
CA THR A 137 -5.22 3.11 -18.57
C THR A 137 -6.38 2.58 -19.40
N THR A 138 -6.62 3.21 -20.54
CA THR A 138 -7.57 2.72 -21.55
C THR A 138 -7.00 1.50 -22.29
N GLY A 139 -7.87 0.71 -22.90
CA GLY A 139 -7.47 -0.41 -23.76
C GLY A 139 -7.72 -1.80 -23.17
N ALA A 140 -7.10 -2.81 -23.76
CA ALA A 140 -7.40 -4.22 -23.47
C ALA A 140 -6.89 -4.73 -22.11
N LYS A 141 -5.97 -4.03 -21.49
CA LYS A 141 -5.40 -4.38 -20.15
C LYS A 141 -5.37 -3.14 -19.29
N PRO A 142 -6.53 -2.73 -18.74
CA PRO A 142 -6.61 -1.55 -17.91
C PRO A 142 -5.83 -1.74 -16.61
N LEU A 143 -4.97 -0.78 -16.28
CA LEU A 143 -4.16 -0.78 -15.07
C LEU A 143 -4.22 0.58 -14.38
N PRO A 144 -4.31 0.66 -13.07
CA PRO A 144 -4.17 1.91 -12.34
C PRO A 144 -2.82 2.56 -12.59
N ARG A 145 -2.81 3.87 -12.87
CA ARG A 145 -1.58 4.66 -13.05
C ARG A 145 -1.40 5.68 -11.93
N LYS A 146 -2.51 6.15 -11.36
CA LYS A 146 -2.50 7.13 -10.29
C LYS A 146 -3.68 6.92 -9.37
N LEU A 147 -3.45 7.12 -8.08
CA LEU A 147 -4.47 7.15 -7.03
C LEU A 147 -4.27 8.41 -6.18
N VAL A 148 -5.33 9.13 -5.90
CA VAL A 148 -5.32 10.27 -4.97
C VAL A 148 -6.36 9.98 -3.89
N ILE A 149 -5.98 10.10 -2.62
CA ILE A 149 -6.87 9.97 -1.48
C ILE A 149 -6.84 11.28 -0.69
N THR A 150 -8.00 11.85 -0.42
CA THR A 150 -8.18 13.07 0.37
C THR A 150 -8.87 12.72 1.68
N ASN A 151 -8.25 13.00 2.81
CA ASN A 151 -8.88 12.85 4.12
C ASN A 151 -9.84 14.01 4.38
N ARG A 152 -11.12 13.69 4.55
CA ARG A 152 -12.20 14.67 4.81
C ARG A 152 -12.43 14.95 6.30
N SER A 153 -11.86 14.11 7.18
CA SER A 153 -11.99 14.30 8.63
C SER A 153 -11.14 15.46 9.14
N ASP A 154 -10.14 15.90 8.39
CA ASP A 154 -9.27 17.03 8.70
C ASP A 154 -9.70 18.25 7.87
N GLU A 155 -9.84 19.41 8.49
CA GLU A 155 -10.24 20.66 7.81
C GLU A 155 -9.25 21.05 6.71
N ALA A 156 -7.96 20.77 6.91
CA ALA A 156 -6.92 21.03 5.92
C ALA A 156 -6.96 20.04 4.74
N ARG A 157 -7.78 18.98 4.82
CA ARG A 157 -7.98 17.96 3.78
C ARG A 157 -6.66 17.46 3.17
N PRO A 158 -5.78 16.87 3.98
CA PRO A 158 -4.51 16.37 3.46
C PRO A 158 -4.72 15.26 2.43
N GLN A 159 -3.83 15.25 1.45
CA GLN A 159 -3.87 14.27 0.36
C GLN A 159 -2.67 13.35 0.39
N SER A 160 -2.90 12.12 -0.05
CA SER A 160 -1.86 11.22 -0.52
C SER A 160 -2.03 10.96 -2.01
N VAL A 161 -0.92 10.93 -2.72
CA VAL A 161 -0.86 10.68 -4.15
C VAL A 161 0.08 9.53 -4.41
N GLN A 162 -0.35 8.57 -5.22
CA GLN A 162 0.45 7.41 -5.61
C GLN A 162 0.45 7.29 -7.13
N TYR A 163 1.63 7.09 -7.71
CA TYR A 163 1.83 6.73 -9.10
C TYR A 163 2.30 5.28 -9.20
N PHE A 164 1.87 4.57 -10.23
CA PHE A 164 2.12 3.14 -10.38
C PHE A 164 2.81 2.82 -11.70
N ASP A 165 3.89 2.05 -11.62
CA ASP A 165 4.53 1.40 -12.74
C ASP A 165 4.40 -0.11 -12.64
N TRP A 166 3.92 -0.73 -13.72
CA TRP A 166 3.57 -2.13 -13.74
C TRP A 166 4.55 -2.97 -14.57
N ASN A 167 5.07 -4.03 -13.98
CA ASN A 167 5.68 -5.15 -14.69
C ASN A 167 4.76 -6.37 -14.56
N LEU A 168 4.06 -6.72 -15.61
CA LEU A 168 3.11 -7.84 -15.63
C LEU A 168 3.77 -9.18 -16.01
N LYS A 169 5.07 -9.17 -16.31
CA LYS A 169 5.85 -10.37 -16.65
C LYS A 169 7.13 -10.44 -15.83
N PRO A 170 7.04 -10.39 -14.49
CA PRO A 170 8.23 -10.49 -13.66
C PRO A 170 8.81 -11.89 -13.76
N THR A 171 10.13 -11.94 -13.71
CA THR A 171 10.89 -13.19 -13.57
C THR A 171 11.53 -13.19 -12.18
N PHE A 172 10.95 -13.92 -11.24
CA PHE A 172 11.54 -14.08 -9.92
C PHE A 172 11.39 -15.51 -9.42
N LYS A 173 12.24 -15.88 -8.48
CA LYS A 173 12.15 -17.15 -7.76
C LYS A 173 11.30 -16.92 -6.49
N ASP A 174 10.55 -17.93 -6.07
CA ASP A 174 9.72 -17.87 -4.85
C ASP A 174 10.54 -17.55 -3.59
N SER A 175 11.85 -17.79 -3.63
CA SER A 175 12.77 -17.46 -2.54
C SER A 175 12.83 -15.97 -2.20
N ILE A 176 12.44 -15.07 -3.11
CA ILE A 176 12.41 -13.61 -2.81
C ILE A 176 11.35 -13.25 -1.79
N PHE A 177 10.31 -14.07 -1.62
CA PHE A 177 9.23 -13.86 -0.65
C PHE A 177 9.58 -14.35 0.76
N LYS A 178 10.71 -15.08 0.89
CA LYS A 178 11.20 -15.58 2.18
C LYS A 178 12.20 -14.61 2.78
N PHE A 179 11.97 -14.25 4.02
CA PHE A 179 12.91 -13.44 4.77
C PHE A 179 14.08 -14.29 5.27
N THR A 180 15.29 -13.80 5.07
CA THR A 180 16.50 -14.35 5.68
C THR A 180 17.14 -13.25 6.51
N PRO A 181 17.25 -13.44 7.84
CA PRO A 181 17.82 -12.41 8.71
C PRO A 181 19.25 -12.07 8.31
N PRO A 182 19.57 -10.78 8.09
CA PRO A 182 20.95 -10.36 7.89
C PRO A 182 21.81 -10.63 9.14
N LYS A 183 23.11 -10.75 8.96
CA LYS A 183 24.05 -10.92 10.08
C LYS A 183 23.90 -9.77 11.08
N GLY A 184 23.67 -10.11 12.34
CA GLY A 184 23.50 -9.16 13.43
C GLY A 184 22.09 -8.55 13.52
N ALA A 185 21.13 -9.05 12.77
CA ALA A 185 19.72 -8.66 12.96
C ALA A 185 19.12 -9.37 14.15
N THR A 186 18.28 -8.64 14.89
CA THR A 186 17.61 -9.11 16.11
C THR A 186 16.12 -9.28 15.86
N ALA A 187 15.58 -10.43 16.26
CA ALA A 187 14.15 -10.65 16.28
C ALA A 187 13.53 -9.87 17.43
N VAL A 188 12.47 -9.10 17.15
CA VAL A 188 11.70 -8.35 18.14
C VAL A 188 10.22 -8.74 18.03
N GLU A 189 9.51 -8.71 19.15
CA GLU A 189 8.08 -9.00 19.15
C GLU A 189 7.29 -7.86 18.50
N LEU A 190 6.41 -8.18 17.57
CA LEU A 190 5.45 -7.24 17.00
C LEU A 190 4.32 -7.03 18.03
N ARG A 191 4.23 -5.84 18.59
CA ARG A 191 3.21 -5.54 19.61
C ARG A 191 1.85 -5.39 18.97
N SER A 192 0.86 -6.12 19.51
CA SER A 192 -0.54 -5.93 19.16
C SER A 192 -1.08 -4.65 19.77
N LEU A 193 -1.94 -3.94 19.00
CA LEU A 193 -2.68 -2.76 19.50
C LEU A 193 -3.68 -3.12 20.61
N ASP A 194 -4.13 -4.38 20.67
CA ASP A 194 -5.11 -4.86 21.65
C ASP A 194 -4.52 -5.06 23.06
N LYS A 195 -3.21 -4.95 23.21
CA LYS A 195 -2.52 -5.02 24.51
C LYS A 195 -2.33 -3.62 25.09
N LYS A 196 -3.41 -3.02 25.58
CA LYS A 196 -3.38 -1.97 26.60
C LYS A 196 -3.81 -2.52 27.94
#